data_d5ca5a38ad59c49ce2ccaa718ae658e4
#
_entry.id   d5ca5a38ad59c49ce2ccaa718ae658e4
#
_cell.length_a   1.000
_cell.length_b   1.000
_cell.length_c   1.000
_cell.angle_alpha   90.00
_cell.angle_beta   90.00
_cell.angle_gamma   90.00
#
_symmetry.space_group_name_H-M   'P 1'
#
loop_
_entity.id
_entity.type
_entity.pdbx_description
1 polymer ?
#
loop_
_entity_poly.entity_id
_entity_poly.type
_entity_poly.pdbx_seq_one_letter_code
_entity_poly.pdbx_strand_id
1 'polypeptide(L)'
;NTAEKSKKDKDTEEVDNTDNTENEETRKISGIVCWGDDLLNGAESDTYSYMAVLQKLLTDNGYNLTVINKTLQGGGTLSMMKMAGVSDETLQGYIAKHQQTANGAQLNVTETGIRDLTEDQTTRNDMDCIPVIFMGYYGGWNHDPTELAEQQEQILNTFQNKDQFIVVGTRPLDGTVTSEALDAVLSQKWGEHYISLASVTAQPSATYEAQQAMAEAILQKLQDLGYISKEQ
;
A
#
# COMPACT_ATOMS: atom_id res chain seq x y z
N ASN A 1 -42.57 -43.60 52.81
CA ASN A 1 -41.59 -43.75 51.71
C ASN A 1 -41.78 -42.67 50.68
N THR A 2 -41.16 -41.56 50.93
CA THR A 2 -41.18 -40.34 50.05
C THR A 2 -39.87 -40.30 49.28
N ALA A 3 -39.98 -40.29 47.94
CA ALA A 3 -38.87 -40.05 47.04
C ALA A 3 -38.81 -38.57 46.73
N GLU A 4 -37.74 -37.89 47.12
CA GLU A 4 -37.42 -36.54 46.76
C GLU A 4 -36.87 -36.51 45.31
N LYS A 5 -37.51 -35.74 44.43
CA LYS A 5 -36.97 -35.37 43.10
C LYS A 5 -36.11 -34.13 43.25
N SER A 6 -34.80 -34.27 43.09
CA SER A 6 -33.94 -33.12 42.92
C SER A 6 -34.09 -32.58 41.51
N LYS A 7 -34.46 -31.32 41.40
CA LYS A 7 -34.39 -30.53 40.16
C LYS A 7 -32.93 -30.12 39.94
N LYS A 8 -32.37 -30.55 38.82
CA LYS A 8 -31.13 -30.04 38.30
C LYS A 8 -31.44 -28.82 37.49
N ASP A 9 -31.08 -27.66 37.98
CA ASP A 9 -31.06 -26.42 37.17
C ASP A 9 -29.90 -26.55 36.18
N LYS A 10 -30.24 -26.49 34.90
CA LYS A 10 -29.30 -26.29 33.82
C LYS A 10 -29.17 -24.77 33.64
N ASP A 11 -28.10 -24.23 34.20
CA ASP A 11 -27.59 -22.93 33.76
C ASP A 11 -27.06 -23.10 32.35
N THR A 12 -27.81 -22.59 31.42
CA THR A 12 -27.33 -22.36 30.05
C THR A 12 -26.64 -20.99 30.07
N GLU A 13 -25.31 -21.02 30.16
CA GLU A 13 -24.53 -19.83 29.84
C GLU A 13 -24.78 -19.51 28.35
N GLU A 14 -25.60 -18.51 28.08
CA GLU A 14 -25.60 -17.84 26.79
C GLU A 14 -24.24 -17.15 26.66
N VAL A 15 -23.37 -17.72 25.80
CA VAL A 15 -22.18 -17.07 25.35
C VAL A 15 -22.63 -15.95 24.44
N ASP A 16 -22.58 -14.72 24.95
CA ASP A 16 -22.88 -13.51 24.23
C ASP A 16 -21.82 -13.30 23.15
N ASN A 17 -22.15 -13.64 21.91
CA ASN A 17 -21.30 -13.55 20.74
C ASN A 17 -21.34 -12.17 20.09
N THR A 18 -21.82 -11.14 20.79
CA THR A 18 -21.99 -9.79 20.26
C THR A 18 -20.74 -8.91 20.32
N ASP A 19 -19.66 -9.39 20.97
CA ASP A 19 -18.47 -8.55 21.24
C ASP A 19 -17.44 -8.52 20.10
N ASN A 20 -17.57 -9.37 19.09
CA ASN A 20 -16.57 -9.44 18.00
C ASN A 20 -16.87 -8.52 16.78
N THR A 21 -18.09 -8.05 16.60
CA THR A 21 -18.48 -7.21 15.47
C THR A 21 -18.30 -5.71 15.76
N GLU A 22 -18.44 -5.27 17.00
CA GLU A 22 -18.24 -3.87 17.39
C GLU A 22 -16.75 -3.45 17.39
N ASN A 23 -15.83 -4.38 17.60
CA ASN A 23 -14.38 -4.11 17.61
C ASN A 23 -13.78 -3.88 16.23
N GLU A 24 -14.38 -4.32 15.13
CA GLU A 24 -13.89 -4.08 13.77
C GLU A 24 -14.31 -2.71 13.25
N GLU A 25 -15.47 -2.19 13.64
CA GLU A 25 -15.95 -0.87 13.22
C GLU A 25 -15.29 0.29 13.96
N THR A 26 -14.68 0.07 15.13
CA THR A 26 -14.10 1.11 15.99
C THR A 26 -12.58 1.22 15.92
N ARG A 27 -11.90 0.48 15.02
CA ARG A 27 -10.45 0.61 14.85
C ARG A 27 -10.10 1.98 14.28
N LYS A 28 -9.50 2.81 15.12
CA LYS A 28 -9.00 4.12 14.70
C LYS A 28 -7.85 3.94 13.72
N ILE A 29 -7.96 4.66 12.61
CA ILE A 29 -6.86 4.83 11.69
C ILE A 29 -5.86 5.77 12.35
N SER A 30 -4.60 5.33 12.52
CA SER A 30 -3.56 6.14 13.15
C SER A 30 -2.90 7.11 12.18
N GLY A 31 -2.94 6.82 10.89
CA GLY A 31 -2.33 7.66 9.88
C GLY A 31 -2.45 7.13 8.46
N ILE A 32 -1.71 7.79 7.60
CA ILE A 32 -1.53 7.41 6.19
C ILE A 32 -0.09 6.95 6.02
N VAL A 33 0.15 5.79 5.42
CA VAL A 33 1.49 5.32 5.14
C VAL A 33 1.74 5.25 3.64
N CYS A 34 2.82 5.89 3.19
CA CYS A 34 3.18 5.95 1.78
C CYS A 34 4.28 4.95 1.47
N TRP A 35 3.98 4.03 0.56
CA TRP A 35 4.88 3.01 0.03
C TRP A 35 5.22 3.34 -1.42
N GLY A 36 6.44 3.13 -1.84
CA GLY A 36 6.78 3.28 -3.24
C GLY A 36 8.27 3.30 -3.54
N ASP A 37 8.58 3.17 -4.82
CA ASP A 37 9.94 3.17 -5.38
C ASP A 37 10.14 4.28 -6.43
N ASP A 38 9.16 5.15 -6.60
CA ASP A 38 9.09 6.17 -7.64
C ASP A 38 9.90 7.44 -7.30
N LEU A 39 10.30 8.18 -8.32
CA LEU A 39 10.97 9.48 -8.18
C LEU A 39 10.09 10.53 -7.48
N LEU A 40 8.77 10.42 -7.60
CA LEU A 40 7.82 11.31 -6.91
C LEU A 40 7.71 11.03 -5.41
N ASN A 41 8.43 10.05 -4.88
CA ASN A 41 8.46 9.77 -3.44
C ASN A 41 9.18 10.84 -2.61
N GLY A 42 9.64 11.91 -3.23
CA GLY A 42 10.13 13.08 -2.51
C GLY A 42 11.54 12.94 -1.94
N ALA A 43 12.36 12.09 -2.54
CA ALA A 43 13.73 11.87 -2.08
C ALA A 43 14.60 13.12 -2.09
N GLU A 44 14.24 14.15 -2.85
CA GLU A 44 15.04 15.36 -3.01
C GLU A 44 14.78 16.44 -1.96
N SER A 45 13.63 16.38 -1.26
CA SER A 45 13.30 17.37 -0.24
C SER A 45 12.24 16.88 0.73
N ASP A 46 12.57 16.92 2.01
CA ASP A 46 11.64 16.62 3.10
C ASP A 46 10.55 17.70 3.27
N THR A 47 10.70 18.86 2.62
CA THR A 47 9.78 19.98 2.77
C THR A 47 8.71 20.08 1.70
N TYR A 48 8.93 19.53 0.51
CA TYR A 48 7.98 19.61 -0.58
C TYR A 48 7.65 18.27 -1.25
N SER A 49 8.09 17.16 -0.69
CA SER A 49 7.63 15.84 -1.14
C SER A 49 6.11 15.76 -1.04
N TYR A 50 5.48 14.96 -1.90
CA TYR A 50 4.03 14.79 -1.82
C TYR A 50 3.59 14.33 -0.42
N MET A 51 4.44 13.59 0.29
CA MET A 51 4.17 13.16 1.67
C MET A 51 4.19 14.33 2.65
N ALA A 52 5.18 15.20 2.55
CA ALA A 52 5.27 16.41 3.39
C ALA A 52 4.11 17.38 3.10
N VAL A 53 3.77 17.56 1.82
CA VAL A 53 2.63 18.39 1.41
C VAL A 53 1.32 17.77 1.90
N LEU A 54 1.14 16.45 1.78
CA LEU A 54 -0.05 15.76 2.29
C LEU A 54 -0.21 15.94 3.80
N GLN A 55 0.88 15.82 4.57
CA GLN A 55 0.86 16.07 6.01
C GLN A 55 0.36 17.48 6.32
N LYS A 56 0.88 18.48 5.60
CA LYS A 56 0.44 19.86 5.77
C LYS A 56 -1.03 20.06 5.40
N LEU A 57 -1.48 19.49 4.29
CA LEU A 57 -2.87 19.55 3.87
C LEU A 57 -3.81 18.91 4.88
N LEU A 58 -3.45 17.75 5.42
CA LEU A 58 -4.25 17.08 6.45
C LEU A 58 -4.35 17.95 7.71
N THR A 59 -3.24 18.47 8.19
CA THR A 59 -3.20 19.33 9.38
C THR A 59 -4.01 20.61 9.16
N ASP A 60 -3.80 21.30 8.04
CA ASP A 60 -4.49 22.55 7.70
C ASP A 60 -6.02 22.37 7.55
N ASN A 61 -6.45 21.17 7.14
CA ASN A 61 -7.88 20.83 7.01
C ASN A 61 -8.48 20.22 8.28
N GLY A 62 -7.74 20.17 9.39
CA GLY A 62 -8.24 19.73 10.68
C GLY A 62 -8.25 18.22 10.90
N TYR A 63 -7.54 17.46 10.08
CA TYR A 63 -7.36 16.02 10.30
C TYR A 63 -6.18 15.74 11.23
N ASN A 64 -6.40 14.95 12.25
CA ASN A 64 -5.37 14.52 13.20
C ASN A 64 -4.76 13.18 12.77
N LEU A 65 -4.10 13.17 11.61
CA LEU A 65 -3.50 11.99 11.00
C LEU A 65 -2.03 12.27 10.68
N THR A 66 -1.17 11.32 10.99
CA THR A 66 0.26 11.37 10.65
C THR A 66 0.51 10.68 9.31
N VAL A 67 1.35 11.28 8.47
CA VAL A 67 1.84 10.66 7.23
C VAL A 67 3.18 9.99 7.52
N ILE A 68 3.24 8.67 7.29
CA ILE A 68 4.44 7.86 7.50
C ILE A 68 5.06 7.55 6.14
N ASN A 69 6.37 7.69 6.05
CA ASN A 69 7.16 7.40 4.85
C ASN A 69 7.76 5.98 4.95
N LYS A 70 7.27 5.07 4.12
CA LYS A 70 7.82 3.72 3.88
C LYS A 70 8.30 3.56 2.44
N THR A 71 8.75 4.63 1.81
CA THR A 71 9.29 4.59 0.46
C THR A 71 10.73 4.08 0.44
N LEU A 72 11.10 3.44 -0.65
CA LEU A 72 12.46 2.95 -0.90
C LEU A 72 12.82 3.27 -2.36
N GLN A 73 13.23 4.51 -2.60
CA GLN A 73 13.54 4.97 -3.95
C GLN A 73 14.61 4.08 -4.61
N GLY A 74 14.31 3.61 -5.81
CA GLY A 74 15.18 2.73 -6.57
C GLY A 74 15.20 1.28 -6.09
N GLY A 75 14.35 0.91 -5.13
CA GLY A 75 14.36 -0.43 -4.54
C GLY A 75 13.83 -1.53 -5.43
N GLY A 76 12.90 -1.20 -6.31
CA GLY A 76 12.14 -2.20 -7.06
C GLY A 76 11.09 -2.91 -6.20
N THR A 77 10.25 -3.69 -6.86
CA THR A 77 9.08 -4.29 -6.20
C THR A 77 9.43 -5.43 -5.26
N LEU A 78 10.49 -6.19 -5.56
CA LEU A 78 10.91 -7.31 -4.70
C LEU A 78 11.39 -6.82 -3.33
N SER A 79 12.18 -5.74 -3.30
CA SER A 79 12.62 -5.12 -2.05
C SER A 79 11.44 -4.54 -1.27
N MET A 80 10.47 -3.93 -1.96
CA MET A 80 9.25 -3.41 -1.32
C MET A 80 8.44 -4.54 -0.67
N MET A 81 8.27 -5.67 -1.34
CA MET A 81 7.60 -6.84 -0.76
C MET A 81 8.36 -7.39 0.46
N LYS A 82 9.70 -7.41 0.40
CA LYS A 82 10.51 -7.81 1.56
C LYS A 82 10.31 -6.88 2.75
N MET A 83 10.25 -5.57 2.52
CA MET A 83 9.92 -4.60 3.57
C MET A 83 8.56 -4.89 4.22
N ALA A 84 7.61 -5.37 3.44
CA ALA A 84 6.28 -5.72 3.94
C ALA A 84 6.23 -7.07 4.69
N GLY A 85 7.31 -7.83 4.70
CA GLY A 85 7.38 -9.14 5.35
C GLY A 85 6.87 -10.28 4.47
N VAL A 86 6.79 -10.09 3.16
CA VAL A 86 6.51 -11.18 2.22
C VAL A 86 7.62 -12.22 2.30
N SER A 87 7.25 -13.51 2.30
CA SER A 87 8.20 -14.61 2.54
C SER A 87 9.28 -14.69 1.47
N ASP A 88 10.46 -15.15 1.87
CA ASP A 88 11.58 -15.40 0.94
C ASP A 88 11.19 -16.42 -0.14
N GLU A 89 10.38 -17.42 0.18
CA GLU A 89 9.87 -18.40 -0.79
C GLU A 89 9.11 -17.71 -1.92
N THR A 90 8.20 -16.78 -1.59
CA THR A 90 7.44 -16.01 -2.57
C THR A 90 8.36 -15.14 -3.43
N LEU A 91 9.31 -14.44 -2.80
CA LEU A 91 10.27 -13.59 -3.52
C LEU A 91 11.15 -14.39 -4.48
N GLN A 92 11.67 -15.54 -4.05
CA GLN A 92 12.46 -16.42 -4.89
C GLN A 92 11.64 -17.03 -6.03
N GLY A 93 10.34 -17.24 -5.81
CA GLY A 93 9.41 -17.66 -6.86
C GLY A 93 9.31 -16.64 -7.99
N TYR A 94 9.20 -15.35 -7.66
CA TYR A 94 9.22 -14.28 -8.66
C TYR A 94 10.56 -14.21 -9.41
N ILE A 95 11.68 -14.30 -8.71
CA ILE A 95 13.02 -14.29 -9.32
C ILE A 95 13.19 -15.44 -10.30
N ALA A 96 12.80 -16.65 -9.91
CA ALA A 96 12.86 -17.83 -10.79
C ALA A 96 11.99 -17.66 -12.05
N LYS A 97 10.80 -17.11 -11.91
CA LYS A 97 9.90 -16.79 -13.02
C LYS A 97 10.52 -15.77 -13.98
N HIS A 98 11.14 -14.72 -13.45
CA HIS A 98 11.80 -13.69 -14.27
C HIS A 98 12.99 -14.26 -15.03
N GLN A 99 13.80 -15.08 -14.39
CA GLN A 99 14.94 -15.77 -15.04
C GLN A 99 14.48 -16.71 -16.15
N GLN A 100 13.41 -17.44 -15.93
CA GLN A 100 12.82 -18.33 -16.93
C GLN A 100 12.28 -17.53 -18.13
N THR A 101 11.57 -16.44 -17.90
CA THR A 101 11.05 -15.58 -18.96
C THR A 101 12.17 -14.91 -19.76
N ALA A 102 13.25 -14.54 -19.11
CA ALA A 102 14.42 -13.93 -19.76
C ALA A 102 15.15 -14.88 -20.72
N ASN A 103 14.99 -16.18 -20.55
CA ASN A 103 15.53 -17.22 -21.45
C ASN A 103 17.03 -17.01 -21.75
N GLY A 104 17.83 -16.80 -20.71
CA GLY A 104 19.28 -16.59 -20.81
C GLY A 104 19.71 -15.13 -21.06
N ALA A 105 18.79 -14.20 -21.28
CA ALA A 105 19.10 -12.79 -21.31
C ALA A 105 19.48 -12.28 -19.90
N GLN A 106 20.39 -11.31 -19.84
CA GLN A 106 20.77 -10.71 -18.57
C GLN A 106 19.64 -9.82 -18.04
N LEU A 107 19.19 -10.10 -16.83
CA LEU A 107 18.25 -9.27 -16.12
C LEU A 107 18.98 -8.11 -15.41
N ASN A 108 18.31 -6.96 -15.29
CA ASN A 108 18.82 -5.86 -14.48
C ASN A 108 18.72 -6.17 -12.98
N VAL A 109 19.39 -5.38 -12.16
CA VAL A 109 19.47 -5.62 -10.71
C VAL A 109 18.09 -5.58 -10.05
N THR A 110 17.19 -4.72 -10.50
CA THR A 110 15.87 -4.58 -9.88
C THR A 110 14.92 -5.72 -10.22
N GLU A 111 15.18 -6.49 -11.28
CA GLU A 111 14.37 -7.67 -11.64
C GLU A 111 14.67 -8.89 -10.77
N THR A 112 15.86 -8.99 -10.21
CA THR A 112 16.31 -10.11 -9.38
C THR A 112 16.92 -9.69 -8.05
N GLY A 113 17.28 -8.42 -7.91
CA GLY A 113 17.93 -7.88 -6.71
C GLY A 113 16.95 -7.60 -5.60
N ILE A 114 17.29 -8.04 -4.42
CA ILE A 114 16.65 -7.66 -3.18
C ILE A 114 17.68 -6.93 -2.35
N ARG A 115 17.40 -5.68 -1.98
CA ARG A 115 18.32 -4.87 -1.19
C ARG A 115 18.51 -5.43 0.21
N ASP A 116 19.69 -5.22 0.78
CA ASP A 116 19.89 -5.32 2.21
C ASP A 116 19.10 -4.21 2.88
N LEU A 117 18.17 -4.60 3.74
CA LEU A 117 17.27 -3.67 4.43
C LEU A 117 17.70 -3.51 5.88
N THR A 118 17.62 -2.28 6.38
CA THR A 118 17.84 -1.99 7.79
C THR A 118 16.69 -2.51 8.65
N GLU A 119 16.94 -2.64 9.94
CA GLU A 119 15.90 -3.01 10.90
C GLU A 119 14.70 -2.02 10.86
N ASP A 120 14.97 -0.73 10.79
CA ASP A 120 13.92 0.30 10.69
C ASP A 120 13.07 0.13 9.42
N GLN A 121 13.68 -0.21 8.29
CA GLN A 121 12.95 -0.44 7.04
C GLN A 121 12.02 -1.65 7.11
N THR A 122 12.39 -2.69 7.83
CA THR A 122 11.59 -3.91 7.98
C THR A 122 10.66 -3.91 9.19
N THR A 123 10.77 -2.92 10.07
CA THR A 123 9.88 -2.79 11.22
C THR A 123 8.50 -2.32 10.76
N ARG A 124 7.46 -3.07 11.15
CA ARG A 124 6.07 -2.77 10.79
C ARG A 124 5.38 -2.05 11.94
N ASN A 125 5.38 -0.72 11.87
CA ASN A 125 4.66 0.18 12.76
C ASN A 125 3.48 0.90 12.08
N ASP A 126 3.11 0.44 10.88
CA ASP A 126 2.20 1.10 9.94
C ASP A 126 0.97 0.27 9.56
N MET A 127 0.83 -0.94 10.10
CA MET A 127 -0.23 -1.87 9.66
C MET A 127 -1.65 -1.41 10.02
N ASP A 128 -1.81 -0.46 10.92
CA ASP A 128 -3.06 0.20 11.30
C ASP A 128 -3.34 1.50 10.51
N CYS A 129 -2.44 1.85 9.59
CA CYS A 129 -2.58 3.01 8.70
C CYS A 129 -3.33 2.64 7.42
N ILE A 130 -3.79 3.68 6.70
CA ILE A 130 -4.24 3.54 5.31
C ILE A 130 -3.02 3.59 4.41
N PRO A 131 -2.72 2.52 3.65
CA PRO A 131 -1.60 2.54 2.72
C PRO A 131 -1.94 3.29 1.42
N VAL A 132 -0.98 4.08 0.97
CA VAL A 132 -0.93 4.67 -0.37
C VAL A 132 0.27 4.06 -1.07
N ILE A 133 0.03 3.23 -2.08
CA ILE A 133 1.08 2.51 -2.80
C ILE A 133 1.36 3.19 -4.13
N PHE A 134 2.57 3.72 -4.26
CA PHE A 134 3.08 4.36 -5.46
C PHE A 134 4.31 3.60 -5.95
N MET A 135 4.10 2.42 -6.53
CA MET A 135 5.12 1.40 -6.82
C MET A 135 5.04 0.92 -8.26
N GLY A 136 6.16 0.56 -8.83
CA GLY A 136 6.27 0.02 -10.18
C GLY A 136 7.11 0.87 -11.13
N TYR A 137 7.74 1.93 -10.64
CA TYR A 137 8.66 2.77 -11.43
C TYR A 137 9.92 2.00 -11.81
N TYR A 138 10.52 1.29 -10.84
CA TYR A 138 11.63 0.38 -11.08
C TYR A 138 11.14 -1.04 -11.37
N GLY A 139 12.04 -1.97 -11.66
CA GLY A 139 11.73 -3.33 -12.03
C GLY A 139 11.28 -4.22 -10.87
N GLY A 140 11.24 -5.53 -11.15
CA GLY A 140 10.84 -6.58 -10.22
C GLY A 140 9.49 -7.21 -10.53
N TRP A 141 8.80 -6.74 -11.55
CA TRP A 141 7.47 -7.23 -11.96
C TRP A 141 7.43 -7.75 -13.41
N ASN A 142 8.59 -8.09 -13.98
CA ASN A 142 8.74 -8.77 -15.27
C ASN A 142 8.04 -8.05 -16.43
N HIS A 143 8.02 -6.72 -16.43
CA HIS A 143 7.30 -5.88 -17.42
C HIS A 143 5.83 -6.29 -17.62
N ASP A 144 5.22 -6.88 -16.61
CA ASP A 144 3.86 -7.39 -16.62
C ASP A 144 2.99 -6.64 -15.59
N PRO A 145 2.07 -5.78 -16.07
CA PRO A 145 1.16 -5.05 -15.18
C PRO A 145 0.30 -5.96 -14.28
N THR A 146 -0.04 -7.14 -14.74
CA THR A 146 -0.80 -8.13 -13.94
C THR A 146 0.05 -8.63 -12.77
N GLU A 147 1.33 -8.90 -12.99
CA GLU A 147 2.25 -9.29 -11.93
C GLU A 147 2.47 -8.14 -10.94
N LEU A 148 2.60 -6.90 -11.42
CA LEU A 148 2.68 -5.73 -10.55
C LEU A 148 1.45 -5.64 -9.62
N ALA A 149 0.26 -5.84 -10.15
CA ALA A 149 -0.97 -5.85 -9.36
C ALA A 149 -0.94 -6.95 -8.29
N GLU A 150 -0.46 -8.15 -8.60
CA GLU A 150 -0.28 -9.23 -7.63
C GLU A 150 0.71 -8.85 -6.52
N GLN A 151 1.81 -8.22 -6.87
CA GLN A 151 2.83 -7.77 -5.92
C GLN A 151 2.31 -6.66 -5.00
N GLN A 152 1.54 -5.73 -5.53
CA GLN A 152 0.83 -4.72 -4.75
C GLN A 152 -0.15 -5.36 -3.77
N GLU A 153 -0.89 -6.37 -4.21
CA GLU A 153 -1.81 -7.12 -3.37
C GLU A 153 -1.09 -7.84 -2.22
N GLN A 154 0.11 -8.41 -2.46
CA GLN A 154 0.94 -9.01 -1.42
C GLN A 154 1.25 -8.02 -0.29
N ILE A 155 1.55 -6.78 -0.64
CA ILE A 155 1.81 -5.72 0.34
C ILE A 155 0.53 -5.32 1.05
N LEU A 156 -0.55 -5.06 0.31
CA LEU A 156 -1.84 -4.64 0.86
C LEU A 156 -2.43 -5.67 1.84
N ASN A 157 -2.22 -6.95 1.59
CA ASN A 157 -2.69 -8.02 2.46
C ASN A 157 -2.03 -8.04 3.85
N THR A 158 -0.95 -7.30 4.06
CA THR A 158 -0.29 -7.19 5.37
C THR A 158 -0.95 -6.16 6.28
N PHE A 159 -1.81 -5.31 5.77
CA PHE A 159 -2.48 -4.27 6.55
C PHE A 159 -3.72 -4.81 7.28
N GLN A 160 -4.05 -4.21 8.41
CA GLN A 160 -5.21 -4.61 9.21
C GLN A 160 -6.53 -4.34 8.51
N ASN A 161 -6.66 -3.17 7.88
CA ASN A 161 -7.83 -2.79 7.12
C ASN A 161 -7.57 -3.00 5.63
N LYS A 162 -8.11 -4.09 5.09
CA LYS A 162 -7.87 -4.51 3.70
C LYS A 162 -8.71 -3.76 2.68
N ASP A 163 -9.73 -3.05 3.12
CA ASP A 163 -10.67 -2.35 2.23
C ASP A 163 -10.32 -0.88 2.02
N GLN A 164 -9.42 -0.32 2.85
CA GLN A 164 -9.04 1.08 2.81
C GLN A 164 -7.60 1.24 2.35
N PHE A 165 -7.44 1.58 1.08
CA PHE A 165 -6.14 1.78 0.47
C PHE A 165 -6.26 2.62 -0.80
N ILE A 166 -5.13 3.16 -1.25
CA ILE A 166 -5.00 3.86 -2.53
C ILE A 166 -3.80 3.28 -3.26
N VAL A 167 -3.97 3.00 -4.55
CA VAL A 167 -2.89 2.64 -5.46
C VAL A 167 -2.75 3.74 -6.50
N VAL A 168 -1.55 4.27 -6.66
CA VAL A 168 -1.22 5.30 -7.63
C VAL A 168 -0.45 4.69 -8.79
N GLY A 169 -0.88 4.95 -10.00
CA GLY A 169 -0.19 4.54 -11.21
C GLY A 169 1.14 5.28 -11.38
N THR A 170 2.07 4.65 -12.07
CA THR A 170 3.39 5.22 -12.32
C THR A 170 3.74 5.18 -13.80
N ARG A 171 4.80 5.88 -14.16
CA ARG A 171 5.43 5.77 -15.48
C ARG A 171 6.71 4.94 -15.33
N PRO A 172 6.70 3.67 -15.80
CA PRO A 172 7.86 2.80 -15.66
C PRO A 172 9.13 3.39 -16.29
N LEU A 173 10.24 3.29 -15.57
CA LEU A 173 11.51 3.91 -15.99
C LEU A 173 12.03 3.37 -17.32
N ASP A 174 11.92 2.06 -17.54
CA ASP A 174 12.50 1.41 -18.71
C ASP A 174 11.71 1.64 -20.02
N GLY A 175 10.49 2.16 -19.93
CA GLY A 175 9.64 2.45 -21.07
C GLY A 175 9.09 1.23 -21.82
N THR A 176 9.38 0.00 -21.37
CA THR A 176 8.87 -1.23 -21.99
C THR A 176 7.35 -1.32 -21.86
N VAL A 177 6.83 -0.86 -20.73
CA VAL A 177 5.40 -0.75 -20.47
C VAL A 177 5.03 0.73 -20.39
N THR A 178 4.06 1.14 -21.20
CA THR A 178 3.56 2.52 -21.19
C THR A 178 2.69 2.78 -19.96
N SER A 179 2.56 4.04 -19.57
CA SER A 179 1.63 4.44 -18.49
C SER A 179 0.19 4.04 -18.81
N GLU A 180 -0.21 4.14 -20.09
CA GLU A 180 -1.54 3.78 -20.54
C GLU A 180 -1.80 2.27 -20.42
N ALA A 181 -0.82 1.44 -20.77
CA ALA A 181 -0.92 -0.02 -20.63
C ALA A 181 -1.00 -0.43 -19.14
N LEU A 182 -0.24 0.25 -18.30
CA LEU A 182 -0.27 0.05 -16.85
C LEU A 182 -1.62 0.46 -16.26
N ASP A 183 -2.12 1.63 -16.61
CA ASP A 183 -3.41 2.16 -16.16
C ASP A 183 -4.58 1.22 -16.55
N ALA A 184 -4.53 0.65 -17.75
CA ALA A 184 -5.58 -0.26 -18.22
C ALA A 184 -5.75 -1.48 -17.30
N VAL A 185 -4.64 -2.05 -16.82
CA VAL A 185 -4.66 -3.20 -15.93
C VAL A 185 -4.96 -2.79 -14.48
N LEU A 186 -4.25 -1.78 -13.97
CA LEU A 186 -4.37 -1.38 -12.57
C LEU A 186 -5.73 -0.74 -12.26
N SER A 187 -6.29 0.05 -13.17
CA SER A 187 -7.61 0.64 -12.96
C SER A 187 -8.71 -0.42 -12.90
N GLN A 188 -8.58 -1.46 -13.69
CA GLN A 188 -9.51 -2.58 -13.65
C GLN A 188 -9.39 -3.39 -12.35
N LYS A 189 -8.16 -3.65 -11.91
CA LYS A 189 -7.89 -4.40 -10.67
C LYS A 189 -8.35 -3.64 -9.43
N TRP A 190 -8.00 -2.37 -9.33
CA TRP A 190 -8.16 -1.59 -8.11
C TRP A 190 -9.41 -0.71 -8.08
N GLY A 191 -10.01 -0.45 -9.23
CA GLY A 191 -11.27 0.30 -9.32
C GLY A 191 -11.20 1.69 -8.70
N GLU A 192 -12.09 1.97 -7.77
CA GLU A 192 -12.18 3.27 -7.09
C GLU A 192 -10.97 3.63 -6.22
N HIS A 193 -10.14 2.64 -5.86
CA HIS A 193 -8.91 2.84 -5.08
C HIS A 193 -7.75 3.40 -5.92
N TYR A 194 -7.91 3.45 -7.25
CA TYR A 194 -6.81 3.75 -8.17
C TYR A 194 -6.79 5.22 -8.58
N ILE A 195 -5.59 5.80 -8.58
CA ILE A 195 -5.30 7.11 -9.15
C ILE A 195 -4.35 6.93 -10.32
N SER A 196 -4.79 7.29 -11.54
CA SER A 196 -3.93 7.36 -12.71
C SER A 196 -2.97 8.56 -12.58
N LEU A 197 -1.68 8.34 -12.78
CA LEU A 197 -0.70 9.42 -12.75
C LEU A 197 -1.02 10.50 -13.80
N ALA A 198 -1.45 10.11 -15.00
CA ALA A 198 -1.82 11.02 -16.07
C ALA A 198 -3.00 11.94 -15.71
N SER A 199 -3.88 11.51 -14.78
CA SER A 199 -4.99 12.36 -14.31
C SER A 199 -4.55 13.42 -13.31
N VAL A 200 -3.35 13.28 -12.74
CA VAL A 200 -2.81 14.17 -11.71
C VAL A 200 -1.84 15.18 -12.31
N THR A 201 -0.95 14.73 -13.20
CA THR A 201 0.04 15.58 -13.84
C THR A 201 0.38 15.08 -15.24
N ALA A 202 0.49 15.99 -16.21
CA ALA A 202 0.90 15.64 -17.56
C ALA A 202 2.40 15.30 -17.65
N GLN A 203 3.20 15.71 -16.67
CA GLN A 203 4.64 15.47 -16.59
C GLN A 203 5.01 14.88 -15.24
N PRO A 204 5.02 13.55 -15.11
CA PRO A 204 5.44 12.91 -13.88
C PRO A 204 6.94 13.20 -13.64
N SER A 205 7.21 14.09 -12.72
CA SER A 205 8.57 14.49 -12.35
C SER A 205 8.61 14.85 -10.87
N ALA A 206 9.82 14.94 -10.30
CA ALA A 206 10.04 15.36 -8.92
C ALA A 206 9.89 16.88 -8.73
N THR A 207 9.16 17.59 -9.59
CA THR A 207 8.92 19.02 -9.45
C THR A 207 7.99 19.31 -8.28
N TYR A 208 8.10 20.52 -7.74
CA TYR A 208 7.20 21.00 -6.69
C TYR A 208 5.74 20.90 -7.09
N GLU A 209 5.39 21.30 -8.30
CA GLU A 209 4.03 21.27 -8.83
C GLU A 209 3.48 19.85 -8.90
N ALA A 210 4.30 18.87 -9.32
CA ALA A 210 3.89 17.48 -9.37
C ALA A 210 3.67 16.88 -7.97
N GLN A 211 4.52 17.23 -7.02
CA GLN A 211 4.38 16.81 -5.63
C GLN A 211 3.11 17.39 -4.99
N GLN A 212 2.84 18.66 -5.22
CA GLN A 212 1.62 19.34 -4.76
C GLN A 212 0.37 18.70 -5.37
N ALA A 213 0.34 18.49 -6.67
CA ALA A 213 -0.78 17.89 -7.39
C ALA A 213 -1.05 16.45 -6.89
N MET A 214 -0.02 15.66 -6.63
CA MET A 214 -0.15 14.31 -6.10
C MET A 214 -0.73 14.31 -4.68
N ALA A 215 -0.25 15.19 -3.82
CA ALA A 215 -0.77 15.30 -2.46
C ALA A 215 -2.25 15.70 -2.44
N GLU A 216 -2.64 16.65 -3.29
CA GLU A 216 -4.03 17.09 -3.43
C GLU A 216 -4.94 15.96 -3.95
N ALA A 217 -4.47 15.20 -4.93
CA ALA A 217 -5.20 14.06 -5.48
C ALA A 217 -5.40 12.96 -4.44
N ILE A 218 -4.39 12.65 -3.64
CA ILE A 218 -4.49 11.67 -2.55
C ILE A 218 -5.48 12.14 -1.49
N LEU A 219 -5.38 13.39 -1.04
CA LEU A 219 -6.34 13.94 -0.07
C LEU A 219 -7.77 13.86 -0.60
N GLN A 220 -8.00 14.27 -1.84
CA GLN A 220 -9.33 14.23 -2.46
C GLN A 220 -9.87 12.80 -2.51
N LYS A 221 -9.02 11.83 -2.88
CA LYS A 221 -9.41 10.41 -2.92
C LYS A 221 -9.76 9.88 -1.53
N LEU A 222 -8.97 10.22 -0.51
CA LEU A 222 -9.26 9.85 0.88
C LEU A 222 -10.61 10.40 1.36
N GLN A 223 -10.94 11.62 0.97
CA GLN A 223 -12.22 12.26 1.28
C GLN A 223 -13.38 11.61 0.50
N ASP A 224 -13.22 11.41 -0.80
CA ASP A 224 -14.25 10.84 -1.67
C ASP A 224 -14.61 9.41 -1.26
N LEU A 225 -13.64 8.61 -0.83
CA LEU A 225 -13.85 7.26 -0.34
C LEU A 225 -14.35 7.21 1.12
N GLY A 226 -14.35 8.34 1.80
CA GLY A 226 -14.80 8.41 3.19
C GLY A 226 -13.86 7.75 4.19
N TYR A 227 -12.57 7.66 3.87
CA TYR A 227 -11.59 6.96 4.72
C TYR A 227 -11.12 7.78 5.91
N ILE A 228 -11.24 9.09 5.86
CA ILE A 228 -10.74 10.00 6.88
C ILE A 228 -11.84 10.87 7.44
N SER A 229 -11.74 11.19 8.73
CA SER A 229 -12.70 12.04 9.47
C SER A 229 -11.93 13.03 10.33
N LYS A 230 -12.45 14.24 10.45
CA LYS A 230 -11.89 15.31 11.30
C LYS A 230 -12.01 15.03 12.80
N GLU A 231 -12.83 14.06 13.18
CA GLU A 231 -13.02 13.65 14.58
C GLU A 231 -12.06 12.58 15.06
N GLN A 232 -11.14 12.16 14.20
CA GLN A 232 -10.12 11.17 14.53
C GLN A 232 -8.99 11.74 15.37
#